data_e25bad80e2ce639ccf32ee77a273ef60
#
_entry.id   e25bad80e2ce639ccf32ee77a273ef60
#
_cell.length_a   1.000
_cell.length_b   1.000
_cell.length_c   1.000
_cell.angle_alpha   90.00
_cell.angle_beta   90.00
_cell.angle_gamma   90.00
#
_symmetry.space_group_name_H-M   'P 1'
#
loop_
_entity.id
_entity.type
_entity.pdbx_description
1 polymer ?
#
loop_
_entity_poly.entity_id
_entity_poly.type
_entity_poly.pdbx_seq_one_letter_code
_entity_poly.pdbx_strand_id
1 'polypeptide(L)'
;MNMRFFILLLLGLLPVRGPAIAEADMQPMGRFAIDRTEVSVAAFRRFVTATGMITMAERQGGGSVYELGWVRKPGWVWSTPFGDPADDAEPAVHVTFDEAAAYCRWAGKRLPTDAEWGEAAYTERRTSPPAGFVRGKTYPYPTGDS
;
A
#
# COMPACT_ATOMS: atom_id res chain seq x y z
N MET A 1 -27.22 -26.90 -54.91
CA MET A 1 -27.86 -26.50 -53.66
C MET A 1 -26.75 -26.45 -52.60
N ASN A 2 -26.14 -25.23 -52.46
CA ASN A 2 -24.93 -25.02 -51.65
C ASN A 2 -25.30 -24.51 -50.25
N MET A 3 -25.12 -25.37 -49.28
CA MET A 3 -25.38 -25.04 -47.89
C MET A 3 -24.07 -24.48 -47.28
N ARG A 4 -24.00 -23.14 -47.11
CA ARG A 4 -22.90 -22.46 -46.42
C ARG A 4 -23.08 -22.55 -44.95
N PHE A 5 -22.21 -23.32 -44.28
CA PHE A 5 -22.07 -23.32 -42.82
C PHE A 5 -21.42 -22.00 -42.37
N PHE A 6 -22.18 -21.15 -41.66
CA PHE A 6 -21.64 -20.03 -40.88
C PHE A 6 -21.11 -20.57 -39.55
N ILE A 7 -19.80 -20.59 -39.42
CA ILE A 7 -19.17 -20.84 -38.10
C ILE A 7 -19.18 -19.50 -37.36
N LEU A 8 -20.05 -19.40 -36.33
CA LEU A 8 -20.08 -18.26 -35.42
C LEU A 8 -18.93 -18.46 -34.41
N LEU A 9 -17.87 -17.69 -34.57
CA LEU A 9 -16.76 -17.63 -33.62
C LEU A 9 -17.20 -16.80 -32.42
N LEU A 10 -17.66 -17.46 -31.34
CA LEU A 10 -17.87 -16.82 -30.04
C LEU A 10 -16.49 -16.49 -29.45
N LEU A 11 -16.06 -15.24 -29.59
CA LEU A 11 -14.96 -14.71 -28.80
C LEU A 11 -15.45 -14.55 -27.35
N GLY A 12 -15.20 -15.57 -26.53
CA GLY A 12 -15.39 -15.47 -25.09
C GLY A 12 -14.43 -14.46 -24.52
N LEU A 13 -14.92 -13.28 -24.08
CA LEU A 13 -14.17 -12.39 -23.20
C LEU A 13 -13.91 -13.17 -21.88
N LEU A 14 -12.72 -13.73 -21.76
CA LEU A 14 -12.23 -14.18 -20.46
C LEU A 14 -12.07 -12.95 -19.56
N PRO A 15 -12.63 -12.93 -18.36
CA PRO A 15 -12.34 -11.84 -17.44
C PRO A 15 -10.83 -11.86 -17.17
N VAL A 16 -10.15 -10.77 -17.50
CA VAL A 16 -8.77 -10.53 -17.07
C VAL A 16 -8.82 -10.45 -15.55
N ARG A 17 -8.58 -11.58 -14.90
CA ARG A 17 -8.31 -11.63 -13.47
C ARG A 17 -6.94 -10.98 -13.30
N GLY A 18 -6.92 -9.75 -12.82
CA GLY A 18 -5.69 -9.14 -12.36
C GLY A 18 -4.98 -10.09 -11.38
N PRO A 19 -3.65 -9.99 -11.25
CA PRO A 19 -2.92 -10.86 -10.33
C PRO A 19 -3.60 -10.79 -8.97
N ALA A 20 -3.94 -11.97 -8.42
CA ALA A 20 -4.41 -12.06 -7.05
C ALA A 20 -3.26 -11.54 -6.18
N ILE A 21 -3.35 -10.27 -5.79
CA ILE A 21 -2.52 -9.73 -4.72
C ILE A 21 -2.90 -10.60 -3.53
N ALA A 22 -1.93 -11.32 -2.96
CA ALA A 22 -2.15 -12.07 -1.73
C ALA A 22 -2.93 -11.14 -0.82
N GLU A 23 -4.12 -11.59 -0.39
CA GLU A 23 -5.00 -10.81 0.48
C GLU A 23 -4.13 -10.33 1.63
N ALA A 24 -3.82 -9.03 1.62
CA ALA A 24 -2.92 -8.47 2.61
C ALA A 24 -3.56 -8.79 3.95
N ASP A 25 -2.76 -9.19 4.92
CA ASP A 25 -3.22 -9.47 6.28
C ASP A 25 -3.82 -8.17 6.84
N MET A 26 -5.13 -8.02 6.62
CA MET A 26 -5.87 -6.81 6.99
C MET A 26 -6.49 -6.98 8.37
N GLN A 27 -6.37 -5.96 9.19
CA GLN A 27 -7.05 -5.87 10.46
C GLN A 27 -8.44 -5.26 10.27
N PRO A 28 -9.54 -6.00 10.58
CA PRO A 28 -10.88 -5.42 10.61
C PRO A 28 -11.00 -4.36 11.70
N MET A 29 -11.57 -3.19 11.33
CA MET A 29 -11.81 -2.04 12.20
C MET A 29 -13.31 -1.66 12.23
N GLY A 30 -14.21 -2.65 12.14
CA GLY A 30 -15.66 -2.45 12.09
C GLY A 30 -16.13 -2.11 10.68
N ARG A 31 -16.17 -0.82 10.30
CA ARG A 31 -16.68 -0.37 8.99
C ARG A 31 -15.64 -0.40 7.87
N PHE A 32 -14.37 -0.59 8.21
CA PHE A 32 -13.26 -0.67 7.28
C PHE A 32 -12.27 -1.74 7.74
N ALA A 33 -11.28 -2.01 6.93
CA ALA A 33 -10.12 -2.81 7.32
C ALA A 33 -8.85 -2.07 6.90
N ILE A 34 -7.77 -2.23 7.66
CA ILE A 34 -6.48 -1.61 7.41
C ILE A 34 -5.40 -2.70 7.34
N ASP A 35 -4.41 -2.51 6.47
CA ASP A 35 -3.26 -3.41 6.41
C ASP A 35 -2.51 -3.38 7.75
N ARG A 36 -2.05 -4.54 8.23
CA ARG A 36 -1.32 -4.64 9.51
C ARG A 36 0.07 -4.04 9.45
N THR A 37 0.61 -3.90 8.27
CA THR A 37 1.95 -3.37 8.01
C THR A 37 1.88 -2.33 6.91
N GLU A 38 2.92 -1.54 6.81
CA GLU A 38 3.16 -0.68 5.66
C GLU A 38 3.28 -1.51 4.38
N VAL A 39 3.12 -0.84 3.23
CA VAL A 39 3.33 -1.46 1.93
C VAL A 39 4.80 -1.82 1.78
N SER A 40 5.09 -3.10 1.62
CA SER A 40 6.47 -3.57 1.50
C SER A 40 7.09 -3.25 0.13
N VAL A 41 8.42 -3.20 0.08
CA VAL A 41 9.20 -3.06 -1.16
C VAL A 41 8.79 -4.12 -2.19
N ALA A 42 8.59 -5.38 -1.77
CA ALA A 42 8.10 -6.43 -2.67
C ALA A 42 6.71 -6.14 -3.24
N ALA A 43 5.80 -5.62 -2.43
CA ALA A 43 4.45 -5.27 -2.87
C ALA A 43 4.47 -4.08 -3.85
N PHE A 44 5.23 -3.05 -3.54
CA PHE A 44 5.36 -1.88 -4.41
C PHE A 44 6.09 -2.21 -5.72
N ARG A 45 7.10 -3.11 -5.69
CA ARG A 45 7.78 -3.62 -6.89
C ARG A 45 6.81 -4.30 -7.85
N ARG A 46 5.84 -5.10 -7.35
CA ARG A 46 4.81 -5.70 -8.20
C ARG A 46 3.96 -4.65 -8.92
N PHE A 47 3.58 -3.60 -8.22
CA PHE A 47 2.84 -2.48 -8.79
C PHE A 47 3.64 -1.76 -9.88
N VAL A 48 4.89 -1.38 -9.58
CA VAL A 48 5.78 -0.71 -10.54
C VAL A 48 5.99 -1.58 -11.78
N THR A 49 6.25 -2.88 -11.60
CA THR A 49 6.42 -3.82 -12.72
C THR A 49 5.15 -3.94 -13.56
N ALA A 50 3.97 -3.99 -12.94
CA ALA A 50 2.71 -4.16 -13.64
C ALA A 50 2.25 -2.90 -14.38
N THR A 51 2.63 -1.71 -13.90
CA THR A 51 2.14 -0.42 -14.42
C THR A 51 3.18 0.35 -15.23
N GLY A 52 4.47 0.01 -15.10
CA GLY A 52 5.57 0.79 -15.67
C GLY A 52 5.76 2.14 -14.97
N MET A 53 5.23 2.32 -13.75
CA MET A 53 5.37 3.58 -13.02
C MET A 53 6.83 3.89 -12.73
N ILE A 54 7.21 5.15 -12.94
CA ILE A 54 8.47 5.73 -12.47
C ILE A 54 8.10 6.79 -11.43
N THR A 55 8.57 6.62 -10.20
CA THR A 55 8.25 7.52 -9.09
C THR A 55 8.88 8.90 -9.26
N MET A 56 8.38 9.89 -8.52
CA MET A 56 8.95 11.23 -8.52
C MET A 56 10.40 11.22 -8.02
N ALA A 57 10.69 10.44 -6.98
CA ALA A 57 12.04 10.28 -6.47
C ALA A 57 13.00 9.74 -7.55
N GLU A 58 12.58 8.71 -8.32
CA GLU A 58 13.37 8.20 -9.45
C GLU A 58 13.57 9.26 -10.54
N ARG A 59 12.51 9.97 -10.95
CA ARG A 59 12.60 11.04 -11.95
C ARG A 59 13.51 12.21 -11.53
N GLN A 60 13.58 12.49 -10.23
CA GLN A 60 14.37 13.58 -9.66
C GLN A 60 15.78 13.15 -9.22
N GLY A 61 16.14 11.88 -9.43
CA GLY A 61 17.43 11.33 -9.05
C GLY A 61 17.63 11.11 -7.55
N GLY A 62 16.52 11.11 -6.77
CA GLY A 62 16.55 10.81 -5.34
C GLY A 62 15.39 11.42 -4.56
N GLY A 63 15.11 10.83 -3.42
CA GLY A 63 14.11 11.28 -2.46
C GLY A 63 14.61 12.38 -1.54
N SER A 64 13.67 13.03 -0.83
CA SER A 64 14.00 14.07 0.15
C SER A 64 13.79 13.56 1.58
N VAL A 65 14.68 13.94 2.47
CA VAL A 65 14.61 13.70 3.90
C VAL A 65 14.70 15.03 4.67
N TYR A 66 14.25 15.03 5.91
CA TYR A 66 14.35 16.21 6.75
C TYR A 66 15.54 16.09 7.71
N GLU A 67 16.56 16.97 7.48
CA GLU A 67 17.73 17.12 8.33
C GLU A 67 17.91 18.62 8.58
N LEU A 68 17.52 19.22 9.64
CA LEU A 68 17.56 20.69 9.83
C LEU A 68 16.96 21.50 8.64
N GLY A 69 16.25 20.83 7.73
CA GLY A 69 15.68 21.29 6.47
C GLY A 69 15.52 20.14 5.50
N TRP A 70 14.77 20.36 4.41
CA TRP A 70 14.59 19.34 3.38
C TRP A 70 15.85 19.19 2.52
N VAL A 71 16.43 17.99 2.50
CA VAL A 71 17.63 17.64 1.73
C VAL A 71 17.32 16.50 0.80
N ARG A 72 17.69 16.64 -0.48
CA ARG A 72 17.59 15.55 -1.45
C ARG A 72 18.81 14.64 -1.32
N LYS A 73 18.54 13.33 -1.22
CA LYS A 73 19.57 12.28 -1.16
C LYS A 73 19.65 11.58 -2.51
N PRO A 74 20.75 11.72 -3.27
CA PRO A 74 20.91 11.07 -4.56
C PRO A 74 20.78 9.55 -4.46
N GLY A 75 19.98 8.95 -5.37
CA GLY A 75 19.78 7.51 -5.43
C GLY A 75 18.82 6.93 -4.38
N TRP A 76 18.31 7.73 -3.44
CA TRP A 76 17.33 7.27 -2.46
C TRP A 76 15.95 7.21 -3.10
N VAL A 77 15.47 6.02 -3.33
CA VAL A 77 14.13 5.75 -3.92
C VAL A 77 13.45 4.61 -3.15
N TRP A 78 12.24 4.25 -3.52
CA TRP A 78 11.46 3.22 -2.83
C TRP A 78 12.17 1.87 -2.69
N SER A 79 13.08 1.52 -3.60
CA SER A 79 13.84 0.26 -3.58
C SER A 79 15.24 0.38 -2.99
N THR A 80 15.70 1.60 -2.76
CA THR A 80 17.00 1.93 -2.18
C THR A 80 16.86 3.08 -1.19
N PRO A 81 16.11 2.90 -0.07
CA PRO A 81 15.67 3.99 0.81
C PRO A 81 16.80 4.77 1.47
N PHE A 82 17.97 4.15 1.60
CA PHE A 82 19.17 4.76 2.20
C PHE A 82 20.38 4.69 1.26
N GLY A 83 20.13 4.48 -0.05
CA GLY A 83 21.18 4.35 -1.07
C GLY A 83 21.55 2.89 -1.38
N ASP A 84 21.28 1.96 -0.48
CA ASP A 84 21.49 0.53 -0.65
C ASP A 84 20.18 -0.18 -0.96
N PRO A 85 20.20 -1.33 -1.67
CA PRO A 85 19.01 -2.13 -1.93
C PRO A 85 18.31 -2.55 -0.64
N ALA A 86 17.01 -2.28 -0.54
CA ALA A 86 16.18 -2.70 0.57
C ALA A 86 15.77 -4.16 0.48
N ASP A 87 15.55 -4.78 1.64
CA ASP A 87 14.91 -6.08 1.71
C ASP A 87 13.45 -6.02 1.25
N ASP A 88 12.95 -7.12 0.70
CA ASP A 88 11.58 -7.23 0.19
C ASP A 88 10.50 -6.94 1.24
N ALA A 89 10.79 -7.20 2.51
CA ALA A 89 9.87 -6.98 3.63
C ALA A 89 9.92 -5.54 4.20
N GLU A 90 10.95 -4.74 3.85
CA GLU A 90 11.03 -3.36 4.30
C GLU A 90 9.92 -2.48 3.71
N PRO A 91 9.51 -1.39 4.39
CA PRO A 91 8.50 -0.48 3.86
C PRO A 91 9.01 0.29 2.63
N ALA A 92 8.16 0.42 1.61
CA ALA A 92 8.42 1.28 0.47
C ALA A 92 8.26 2.74 0.87
N VAL A 93 9.35 3.50 0.81
CA VAL A 93 9.41 4.92 1.16
C VAL A 93 9.77 5.79 -0.05
N HIS A 94 9.93 7.10 0.13
CA HIS A 94 10.21 8.06 -0.96
C HIS A 94 9.17 8.04 -2.08
N VAL A 95 7.90 7.79 -1.71
CA VAL A 95 6.74 7.87 -2.60
C VAL A 95 5.89 9.08 -2.24
N THR A 96 5.30 9.72 -3.24
CA THR A 96 4.35 10.82 -3.04
C THR A 96 2.97 10.28 -2.62
N PHE A 97 2.12 11.18 -2.11
CA PHE A 97 0.72 10.85 -1.82
C PHE A 97 0.00 10.27 -3.06
N ASP A 98 0.18 10.87 -4.23
CA ASP A 98 -0.47 10.44 -5.46
C ASP A 98 0.00 9.05 -5.91
N GLU A 99 1.28 8.73 -5.73
CA GLU A 99 1.86 7.42 -6.02
C GLU A 99 1.35 6.37 -5.04
N ALA A 100 1.28 6.69 -3.75
CA ALA A 100 0.68 5.82 -2.75
C ALA A 100 -0.82 5.57 -3.03
N ALA A 101 -1.56 6.62 -3.40
CA ALA A 101 -2.96 6.49 -3.80
C ALA A 101 -3.12 5.66 -5.09
N ALA A 102 -2.20 5.79 -6.05
CA ALA A 102 -2.19 4.98 -7.28
C ALA A 102 -1.93 3.50 -6.98
N TYR A 103 -0.96 3.21 -6.10
CA TYR A 103 -0.73 1.85 -5.60
C TYR A 103 -2.00 1.28 -4.96
N CYS A 104 -2.62 2.01 -4.03
CA CYS A 104 -3.84 1.54 -3.37
C CYS A 104 -4.95 1.22 -4.36
N ARG A 105 -5.21 2.09 -5.35
CA ARG A 105 -6.21 1.82 -6.40
C ARG A 105 -5.89 0.57 -7.21
N TRP A 106 -4.63 0.39 -7.60
CA TRP A 106 -4.18 -0.80 -8.31
C TRP A 106 -4.38 -2.08 -7.48
N ALA A 107 -4.14 -1.98 -6.17
CA ALA A 107 -4.33 -3.06 -5.20
C ALA A 107 -5.81 -3.31 -4.83
N GLY A 108 -6.77 -2.57 -5.42
CA GLY A 108 -8.19 -2.65 -5.05
C GLY A 108 -8.53 -2.03 -3.70
N LYS A 109 -7.69 -1.11 -3.21
CA LYS A 109 -7.76 -0.44 -1.91
C LYS A 109 -7.81 1.09 -2.08
N ARG A 110 -7.77 1.79 -0.98
CA ARG A 110 -7.57 3.23 -0.89
C ARG A 110 -6.71 3.59 0.31
N LEU A 111 -6.20 4.78 0.34
CA LEU A 111 -5.59 5.33 1.56
C LEU A 111 -6.68 5.52 2.64
N PRO A 112 -6.33 5.35 3.91
CA PRO A 112 -7.24 5.68 5.00
C PRO A 112 -7.49 7.19 5.05
N THR A 113 -8.64 7.58 5.59
CA THR A 113 -8.87 8.96 6.01
C THR A 113 -8.18 9.23 7.35
N ASP A 114 -8.00 10.50 7.72
CA ASP A 114 -7.44 10.87 9.03
C ASP A 114 -8.22 10.25 10.19
N ALA A 115 -9.55 10.20 10.08
CA ALA A 115 -10.40 9.59 11.10
C ALA A 115 -10.19 8.07 11.21
N GLU A 116 -10.05 7.38 10.08
CA GLU A 116 -9.77 5.93 10.05
C GLU A 116 -8.37 5.62 10.57
N TRP A 117 -7.40 6.44 10.19
CA TRP A 117 -6.03 6.32 10.72
C TRP A 117 -6.02 6.55 12.23
N GLY A 118 -6.66 7.62 12.70
CA GLY A 118 -6.76 7.93 14.12
C GLY A 118 -7.46 6.81 14.91
N GLU A 119 -8.54 6.23 14.37
CA GLU A 119 -9.20 5.08 14.98
C GLU A 119 -8.28 3.86 15.05
N ALA A 120 -7.56 3.56 13.98
CA ALA A 120 -6.65 2.41 13.92
C ALA A 120 -5.44 2.56 14.84
N ALA A 121 -4.85 3.76 14.88
CA ALA A 121 -3.62 4.02 15.62
C ALA A 121 -3.83 4.23 17.12
N TYR A 122 -4.95 4.81 17.52
CA TYR A 122 -5.14 5.32 18.89
C TYR A 122 -6.26 4.65 19.68
N THR A 123 -7.18 3.93 19.04
CA THR A 123 -8.30 3.29 19.73
C THR A 123 -8.06 1.80 19.94
N GLU A 124 -8.03 1.36 21.21
CA GLU A 124 -7.85 -0.04 21.54
C GLU A 124 -9.08 -0.89 21.13
N ARG A 125 -8.89 -1.77 20.16
CA ARG A 125 -9.97 -2.62 19.61
C ARG A 125 -9.80 -4.11 19.88
N ARG A 126 -8.64 -4.54 20.40
CA ARG A 126 -8.37 -5.96 20.67
C ARG A 126 -9.37 -6.52 21.66
N THR A 127 -9.80 -7.76 21.46
CA THR A 127 -10.70 -8.47 22.38
C THR A 127 -10.03 -8.75 23.71
N SER A 128 -8.71 -8.94 23.70
CA SER A 128 -7.87 -9.13 24.89
C SER A 128 -6.72 -8.10 24.83
N PRO A 129 -6.96 -6.87 25.30
CA PRO A 129 -5.94 -5.84 25.32
C PRO A 129 -4.81 -6.20 26.28
N PRO A 130 -3.57 -5.79 26.00
CA PRO A 130 -2.45 -5.97 26.94
C PRO A 130 -2.65 -5.13 28.20
N ALA A 131 -1.84 -5.41 29.23
CA ALA A 131 -1.87 -4.65 30.47
C ALA A 131 -1.70 -3.14 30.20
N GLY A 132 -2.49 -2.32 30.89
CA GLY A 132 -2.52 -0.87 30.70
C GLY A 132 -3.45 -0.37 29.60
N PHE A 133 -4.01 -1.27 28.77
CA PHE A 133 -4.96 -0.89 27.73
C PHE A 133 -6.38 -1.34 28.07
N VAL A 134 -7.36 -0.52 27.69
CA VAL A 134 -8.79 -0.80 27.89
C VAL A 134 -9.50 -0.77 26.54
N ARG A 135 -10.19 -1.85 26.22
CA ARG A 135 -10.96 -1.96 24.96
C ARG A 135 -11.96 -0.81 24.83
N GLY A 136 -11.95 -0.16 23.66
CA GLY A 136 -12.81 0.97 23.35
C GLY A 136 -12.27 2.33 23.81
N LYS A 137 -11.20 2.37 24.61
CA LYS A 137 -10.53 3.63 24.98
C LYS A 137 -9.66 4.14 23.84
N THR A 138 -9.73 5.45 23.58
CA THR A 138 -8.79 6.15 22.69
C THR A 138 -7.69 6.77 23.54
N TYR A 139 -6.44 6.55 23.12
CA TYR A 139 -5.23 6.98 23.82
C TYR A 139 -4.59 8.18 23.10
N PRO A 140 -3.84 9.05 23.80
CA PRO A 140 -3.10 10.13 23.15
C PRO A 140 -1.94 9.64 22.28
N TYR A 141 -1.41 8.44 22.56
CA TYR A 141 -0.34 7.80 21.79
C TYR A 141 -0.68 6.34 21.47
N PRO A 142 -0.14 5.77 20.37
CA PRO A 142 -0.31 4.34 20.06
C PRO A 142 0.25 3.43 21.15
N THR A 143 1.17 3.94 21.96
CA THR A 143 1.80 3.26 23.11
C THR A 143 1.03 3.40 24.42
N GLY A 144 -0.06 4.17 24.44
CA GLY A 144 -0.91 4.38 25.61
C GLY A 144 -0.99 5.84 26.05
N ASP A 145 -0.99 6.05 27.37
CA ASP A 145 -1.10 7.39 27.97
C ASP A 145 0.25 8.14 28.06
N SER A 146 1.37 7.45 27.76
CA SER A 146 2.73 8.02 27.78
C SER A 146 3.67 7.22 26.86
#